data_5acfc4364573f9d133af0ca1d366c90a
#
_entry.id   5acfc4364573f9d133af0ca1d366c90a
#
_cell.length_a   1.000
_cell.length_b   1.000
_cell.length_c   1.000
_cell.angle_alpha   90.00
_cell.angle_beta   90.00
_cell.angle_gamma   90.00
#
_symmetry.space_group_name_H-M   'P 1'
#
loop_
_entity.id
_entity.type
_entity.pdbx_description
1 polymer ?
#
loop_
_entity_poly.entity_id
_entity_poly.type
_entity_poly.pdbx_seq_one_letter_code
_entity_poly.pdbx_strand_id
1 'polypeptide(L)'
;MQKYLLFLFLFICASCIGSKNGVLEQNKIFDIMIDPDRVTDDLDLSCILTDSIEIIKLNTSDECLIGEIKQVSFTDQFIFVSDPYVSQKIFMFDKNGKFVKNIG
;
A
#
# COMPACT_ATOMS: atom_id res chain seq x y z
N MET A 1 49.44 -6.07 -39.13
CA MET A 1 48.79 -5.05 -38.29
C MET A 1 47.33 -4.84 -38.70
N GLN A 2 47.04 -4.74 -39.96
CA GLN A 2 45.65 -4.45 -40.43
C GLN A 2 44.65 -5.60 -40.17
N LYS A 3 45.09 -6.85 -40.17
CA LYS A 3 44.25 -8.04 -39.92
C LYS A 3 43.80 -8.16 -38.44
N TYR A 4 44.61 -7.71 -37.52
CA TYR A 4 44.27 -7.74 -36.09
C TYR A 4 43.31 -6.62 -35.69
N LEU A 5 43.36 -5.49 -36.38
CA LEU A 5 42.45 -4.38 -36.17
C LEU A 5 41.01 -4.78 -36.53
N LEU A 6 40.84 -5.53 -37.63
CA LEU A 6 39.54 -6.01 -38.09
C LEU A 6 38.93 -7.05 -37.11
N PHE A 7 39.79 -7.89 -36.53
CA PHE A 7 39.38 -8.88 -35.53
C PHE A 7 38.96 -8.24 -34.21
N LEU A 8 39.65 -7.17 -33.79
CA LEU A 8 39.30 -6.40 -32.62
C LEU A 8 37.94 -5.69 -32.77
N PHE A 9 37.65 -5.20 -34.00
CA PHE A 9 36.38 -4.52 -34.29
C PHE A 9 35.18 -5.49 -34.27
N LEU A 10 35.40 -6.75 -34.65
CA LEU A 10 34.36 -7.79 -34.61
C LEU A 10 33.98 -8.20 -33.18
N PHE A 11 34.92 -8.10 -32.24
CA PHE A 11 34.69 -8.46 -30.83
C PHE A 11 33.88 -7.40 -30.07
N ILE A 12 33.92 -6.15 -30.48
CA ILE A 12 33.20 -5.04 -29.85
C ILE A 12 31.69 -5.08 -30.17
N CYS A 13 31.31 -5.64 -31.32
CA CYS A 13 29.90 -5.74 -31.71
C CYS A 13 29.14 -6.86 -31.03
N ALA A 14 29.80 -7.81 -30.37
CA ALA A 14 29.15 -8.94 -29.70
C ALA A 14 28.66 -8.63 -28.26
N SER A 15 29.00 -7.45 -27.73
CA SER A 15 28.66 -7.08 -26.33
C SER A 15 27.28 -6.45 -26.15
N CYS A 16 26.49 -6.26 -27.22
CA CYS A 16 25.22 -5.56 -27.16
C CYS A 16 23.98 -6.48 -27.24
N ILE A 17 24.11 -7.76 -26.92
CA ILE A 17 22.91 -8.61 -26.71
C ILE A 17 22.68 -8.75 -25.21
N GLY A 18 22.36 -7.65 -24.58
CA GLY A 18 21.70 -7.63 -23.30
C GLY A 18 20.23 -8.03 -23.50
N SER A 19 19.92 -9.30 -23.35
CA SER A 19 18.55 -9.78 -23.23
C SER A 19 17.92 -9.12 -22.01
N LYS A 20 17.24 -8.02 -22.22
CA LYS A 20 16.26 -7.50 -21.26
C LYS A 20 15.02 -8.35 -21.36
N ASN A 21 15.04 -9.50 -20.72
CA ASN A 21 13.82 -10.14 -20.27
C ASN A 21 13.33 -9.34 -19.06
N GLY A 22 12.94 -8.08 -19.29
CA GLY A 22 12.04 -7.39 -18.41
C GLY A 22 10.71 -8.10 -18.56
N VAL A 23 10.38 -8.97 -17.63
CA VAL A 23 9.01 -9.35 -17.35
C VAL A 23 8.33 -8.03 -17.00
N LEU A 24 7.70 -7.41 -17.99
CA LEU A 24 6.68 -6.40 -17.73
C LEU A 24 5.59 -7.18 -17.00
N GLU A 25 5.58 -7.10 -15.67
CA GLU A 25 4.34 -7.35 -14.95
C GLU A 25 3.31 -6.48 -15.66
N GLN A 26 2.43 -7.13 -16.41
CA GLN A 26 1.25 -6.48 -16.92
C GLN A 26 0.49 -6.02 -15.69
N ASN A 27 0.67 -4.74 -15.34
CA ASN A 27 -0.23 -4.08 -14.41
C ASN A 27 -1.62 -4.26 -15.00
N LYS A 28 -2.34 -5.24 -14.47
CA LYS A 28 -3.70 -5.52 -14.85
C LYS A 28 -4.51 -4.28 -14.45
N ILE A 29 -4.71 -3.40 -15.42
CA ILE A 29 -5.58 -2.25 -15.25
C ILE A 29 -6.99 -2.82 -15.14
N PHE A 30 -7.61 -2.63 -13.99
CA PHE A 30 -9.01 -2.97 -13.81
C PHE A 30 -9.84 -1.77 -14.27
N ASP A 31 -10.56 -1.94 -15.37
CA ASP A 31 -11.57 -0.97 -15.76
C ASP A 31 -12.78 -1.13 -14.85
N ILE A 32 -13.02 -0.12 -14.04
CA ILE A 32 -14.21 -0.04 -13.19
C ILE A 32 -15.25 0.79 -13.97
N MET A 33 -16.24 0.13 -14.53
CA MET A 33 -17.38 0.79 -15.16
C MET A 33 -18.44 1.09 -14.10
N ILE A 34 -18.63 2.34 -13.79
CA ILE A 34 -19.68 2.79 -12.88
C ILE A 34 -20.91 3.11 -13.73
N ASP A 35 -21.96 2.32 -13.58
CA ASP A 35 -23.24 2.53 -14.23
C ASP A 35 -24.17 3.30 -13.26
N PRO A 36 -24.45 4.58 -13.51
CA PRO A 36 -25.26 5.40 -12.59
C PRO A 36 -26.73 4.95 -12.56
N ASP A 37 -27.21 4.21 -13.56
CA ASP A 37 -28.58 3.72 -13.62
C ASP A 37 -28.79 2.42 -12.83
N ARG A 38 -27.70 1.83 -12.31
CA ARG A 38 -27.68 0.63 -11.48
C ARG A 38 -27.40 0.91 -10.00
N VAL A 39 -27.85 2.03 -9.50
CA VAL A 39 -27.75 2.34 -8.08
C VAL A 39 -28.77 1.48 -7.33
N THR A 40 -28.27 0.59 -6.48
CA THR A 40 -29.10 -0.14 -5.52
C THR A 40 -29.02 0.57 -4.17
N ASP A 41 -30.14 0.74 -3.49
CA ASP A 41 -30.18 1.36 -2.16
C ASP A 41 -29.51 0.49 -1.09
N ASP A 42 -29.32 -0.79 -1.38
CA ASP A 42 -28.63 -1.74 -0.51
C ASP A 42 -27.22 -2.01 -1.03
N LEU A 43 -26.22 -1.54 -0.29
CA LEU A 43 -24.82 -1.91 -0.51
C LEU A 43 -24.53 -3.27 0.15
N ASP A 44 -24.49 -4.31 -0.66
CA ASP A 44 -24.01 -5.61 -0.18
C ASP A 44 -22.47 -5.56 -0.07
N LEU A 45 -21.99 -5.37 1.15
CA LEU A 45 -20.56 -5.33 1.46
C LEU A 45 -19.86 -6.68 1.19
N SER A 46 -20.59 -7.77 1.05
CA SER A 46 -20.02 -9.08 0.75
C SER A 46 -19.28 -9.12 -0.60
N CYS A 47 -19.65 -8.23 -1.53
CA CYS A 47 -18.97 -8.08 -2.83
C CYS A 47 -17.56 -7.46 -2.72
N ILE A 48 -17.29 -6.74 -1.64
CA ILE A 48 -16.06 -5.95 -1.45
C ILE A 48 -15.18 -6.57 -0.37
N LEU A 49 -15.81 -7.21 0.62
CA LEU A 49 -15.11 -7.78 1.76
C LEU A 49 -14.77 -9.25 1.49
N THR A 50 -13.56 -9.62 1.81
CA THR A 50 -13.15 -11.03 1.92
C THR A 50 -13.81 -11.68 3.15
N ASP A 51 -13.85 -12.99 3.20
CA ASP A 51 -14.65 -13.83 4.10
C ASP A 51 -14.54 -13.58 5.62
N SER A 52 -13.68 -12.66 6.07
CA SER A 52 -13.51 -12.35 7.47
C SER A 52 -13.45 -10.86 7.76
N ILE A 53 -14.32 -10.38 8.66
CA ILE A 53 -14.26 -9.04 9.23
C ILE A 53 -13.68 -9.18 10.63
N GLU A 54 -12.58 -8.50 10.90
CA GLU A 54 -12.02 -8.40 12.23
C GLU A 54 -12.36 -7.03 12.84
N ILE A 55 -12.94 -7.04 14.03
CA ILE A 55 -13.27 -5.81 14.76
C ILE A 55 -12.26 -5.65 15.90
N ILE A 56 -11.41 -4.64 15.79
CA ILE A 56 -10.42 -4.29 16.80
C ILE A 56 -10.94 -3.11 17.61
N LYS A 57 -11.24 -3.33 18.86
CA LYS A 57 -11.66 -2.27 19.78
C LYS A 57 -10.43 -1.56 20.34
N LEU A 58 -10.29 -0.28 19.99
CA LEU A 58 -9.21 0.54 20.55
C LEU A 58 -9.49 0.91 22.00
N ASN A 59 -8.43 0.93 22.81
CA ASN A 59 -8.51 1.38 24.19
C ASN A 59 -8.92 2.84 24.25
N THR A 60 -9.78 3.18 25.20
CA THR A 60 -10.26 4.55 25.43
C THR A 60 -9.89 4.96 26.84
N SER A 61 -8.97 5.91 26.94
CA SER A 61 -8.54 6.55 28.20
C SER A 61 -8.22 8.02 27.91
N ASP A 62 -8.04 8.80 28.93
CA ASP A 62 -7.69 10.22 28.79
C ASP A 62 -6.39 10.46 28.02
N GLU A 63 -5.48 9.47 28.01
CA GLU A 63 -4.21 9.53 27.29
C GLU A 63 -4.33 9.24 25.80
N CYS A 64 -5.38 8.53 25.40
CA CYS A 64 -5.62 8.11 24.01
C CYS A 64 -7.01 8.49 23.50
N LEU A 65 -7.52 9.63 23.94
CA LEU A 65 -8.76 10.20 23.44
C LEU A 65 -8.56 10.77 22.03
N ILE A 66 -9.17 10.13 21.05
CA ILE A 66 -9.12 10.54 19.66
C ILE A 66 -10.28 11.49 19.40
N GLY A 67 -9.99 12.67 18.86
CA GLY A 67 -11.01 13.66 18.50
C GLY A 67 -11.51 13.49 17.08
N GLU A 68 -10.60 13.46 16.11
CA GLU A 68 -10.93 13.30 14.69
C GLU A 68 -9.91 12.40 14.00
N ILE A 69 -10.39 11.34 13.38
CA ILE A 69 -9.52 10.40 12.65
C ILE A 69 -9.31 10.92 11.23
N LYS A 70 -8.07 11.29 10.91
CA LYS A 70 -7.68 11.66 9.56
C LYS A 70 -7.17 10.48 8.77
N GLN A 71 -6.35 9.64 9.40
CA GLN A 71 -5.71 8.50 8.76
C GLN A 71 -5.48 7.39 9.76
N VAL A 72 -5.66 6.16 9.28
CA VAL A 72 -5.28 4.94 9.99
C VAL A 72 -4.26 4.19 9.16
N SER A 73 -3.17 3.77 9.78
CA SER A 73 -2.11 3.00 9.15
C SER A 73 -1.80 1.76 9.97
N PHE A 74 -1.51 0.67 9.30
CA PHE A 74 -1.26 -0.63 9.92
C PHE A 74 0.16 -1.09 9.63
N THR A 75 0.78 -1.70 10.61
CA THR A 75 2.00 -2.51 10.47
C THR A 75 1.72 -3.91 11.00
N ASP A 76 2.68 -4.81 10.90
CA ASP A 76 2.53 -6.18 11.39
C ASP A 76 2.21 -6.27 12.90
N GLN A 77 2.58 -5.25 13.68
CA GLN A 77 2.47 -5.25 15.13
C GLN A 77 1.65 -4.10 15.70
N PHE A 78 1.46 -3.01 14.94
CA PHE A 78 0.90 -1.78 15.46
C PHE A 78 -0.13 -1.16 14.54
N ILE A 79 -1.05 -0.41 15.15
CA ILE A 79 -2.06 0.43 14.50
C ILE A 79 -1.73 1.88 14.86
N PHE A 80 -1.63 2.74 13.86
CA PHE A 80 -1.41 4.17 14.04
C PHE A 80 -2.65 4.93 13.63
N VAL A 81 -3.13 5.79 14.51
CA VAL A 81 -4.28 6.67 14.25
C VAL A 81 -3.83 8.11 14.33
N SER A 82 -3.96 8.83 13.23
CA SER A 82 -3.59 10.25 13.14
C SER A 82 -4.80 11.14 13.35
N ASP A 83 -4.69 12.03 14.34
CA ASP A 83 -5.64 13.11 14.63
C ASP A 83 -4.89 14.46 14.63
N PRO A 84 -4.71 15.08 13.45
CA PRO A 84 -3.95 16.32 13.33
C PRO A 84 -4.73 17.58 13.73
N TYR A 85 -6.05 17.49 13.81
CA TYR A 85 -6.90 18.66 13.97
C TYR A 85 -7.33 18.91 15.41
N VAL A 86 -7.66 17.89 16.16
CA VAL A 86 -8.18 18.02 17.53
C VAL A 86 -7.08 17.77 18.54
N SER A 87 -6.54 16.56 18.59
CA SER A 87 -5.49 16.22 19.57
C SER A 87 -4.09 16.61 19.11
N GLN A 88 -3.88 16.77 17.80
CA GLN A 88 -2.58 17.04 17.15
C GLN A 88 -1.54 15.96 17.46
N LYS A 89 -1.99 14.71 17.47
CA LYS A 89 -1.19 13.55 17.84
C LYS A 89 -1.37 12.40 16.87
N ILE A 90 -0.40 11.51 16.89
CA ILE A 90 -0.51 10.18 16.32
C ILE A 90 -0.55 9.19 17.48
N PHE A 91 -1.63 8.46 17.59
CA PHE A 91 -1.80 7.43 18.61
C PHE A 91 -1.31 6.10 18.07
N MET A 92 -0.56 5.38 18.87
CA MET A 92 -0.03 4.07 18.56
C MET A 92 -0.70 3.03 19.46
N PHE A 93 -1.33 2.05 18.83
CA PHE A 93 -1.94 0.90 19.49
C PHE A 93 -1.26 -0.39 19.04
N ASP A 94 -1.28 -1.40 19.87
CA ASP A 94 -0.92 -2.75 19.44
C ASP A 94 -2.02 -3.36 18.55
N LYS A 95 -1.76 -4.52 17.97
CA LYS A 95 -2.73 -5.18 17.09
C LYS A 95 -4.03 -5.63 17.80
N ASN A 96 -4.06 -5.67 19.12
CA ASN A 96 -5.24 -5.97 19.90
C ASN A 96 -6.02 -4.70 20.32
N GLY A 97 -5.57 -3.53 19.88
CA GLY A 97 -6.19 -2.24 20.19
C GLY A 97 -5.78 -1.63 21.53
N LYS A 98 -4.76 -2.19 22.19
CA LYS A 98 -4.25 -1.64 23.45
C LYS A 98 -3.34 -0.43 23.15
N PHE A 99 -3.56 0.68 23.85
CA PHE A 99 -2.75 1.88 23.72
C PHE A 99 -1.29 1.64 24.15
N VAL A 100 -0.36 2.07 23.32
CA VAL A 100 1.08 1.96 23.56
C VAL A 100 1.68 3.32 23.93
N LYS A 101 1.52 4.30 23.05
CA LYS A 101 1.98 5.68 23.24
C LYS A 101 1.39 6.62 22.23
N ASN A 102 1.55 7.91 22.46
CA ASN A 102 1.33 8.94 21.45
C ASN A 102 2.67 9.49 20.93
N ILE A 103 2.62 10.06 19.72
CA ILE A 103 3.72 10.69 19.02
C ILE A 103 3.23 12.08 18.61
N GLY A 104 3.92 13.11 19.01
CA GLY A 104 3.57 14.52 18.72
C GLY A 104 3.17 15.29 19.93
#